data_9e3737baccac62565b4c93c2871aeca3
#
_entry.id   9e3737baccac62565b4c93c2871aeca3
#
_cell.length_a   1.000
_cell.length_b   1.000
_cell.length_c   1.000
_cell.angle_alpha   90.00
_cell.angle_beta   90.00
_cell.angle_gamma   90.00
#
_symmetry.space_group_name_H-M   'P 1'
#
loop_
_entity.id
_entity.type
_entity.pdbx_description
1 polymer ?
#
loop_
_entity_poly.entity_id
_entity_poly.type
_entity_poly.pdbx_seq_one_letter_code
_entity_poly.pdbx_strand_id
1 'polypeptide(L)'
;MTSAQRDQLTEAITGTFMWSYKKGDNIIYNLEVVWELYEAKARSVDKRKYNKPITVILVSIIECILDDFTNRIRGHVNDTVPNISQSDIVMFRTKKYDKLEQYIAASKKLDLFNQPASFYDSMDVLRKARNRIHVQNSKNQLAADEFNVFTDALLAKAQQAVEVVLATMIVMFPRNGRTIAPNSVPLPWRISAS
;
A
#
# COMPACT_ATOMS: atom_id res chain seq x y z
N MET A 1 -13.15 9.93 10.57
CA MET A 1 -12.62 8.77 11.35
C MET A 1 -12.74 9.06 12.84
N THR A 2 -13.11 8.07 13.67
CA THR A 2 -13.18 8.23 15.14
C THR A 2 -11.81 8.00 15.79
N SER A 3 -11.63 8.47 17.06
CA SER A 3 -10.40 8.22 17.84
C SER A 3 -10.14 6.72 18.00
N ALA A 4 -11.16 5.92 18.32
CA ALA A 4 -11.03 4.47 18.45
C ALA A 4 -10.55 3.78 17.14
N GLN A 5 -11.04 4.23 15.99
CA GLN A 5 -10.57 3.71 14.70
C GLN A 5 -9.12 4.10 14.42
N ARG A 6 -8.71 5.29 14.81
CA ARG A 6 -7.32 5.73 14.72
C ARG A 6 -6.41 4.88 15.59
N ASP A 7 -6.81 4.61 16.82
CA ASP A 7 -6.04 3.76 17.74
C ASP A 7 -5.88 2.34 17.19
N GLN A 8 -6.95 1.78 16.60
CA GLN A 8 -6.91 0.48 15.94
C GLN A 8 -5.96 0.48 14.73
N LEU A 9 -5.95 1.54 13.90
CA LEU A 9 -4.99 1.69 12.81
C LEU A 9 -3.55 1.78 13.32
N THR A 10 -3.33 2.53 14.40
CA THR A 10 -2.01 2.70 15.02
C THR A 10 -1.49 1.35 15.52
N GLU A 11 -2.31 0.58 16.23
CA GLU A 11 -1.95 -0.77 16.69
C GLU A 11 -1.67 -1.70 15.50
N ALA A 12 -2.53 -1.66 14.47
CA ALA A 12 -2.40 -2.52 13.30
C ALA A 12 -1.13 -2.24 12.48
N ILE A 13 -0.75 -0.99 12.32
CA ILE A 13 0.33 -0.55 11.44
C ILE A 13 1.61 -0.38 12.24
N THR A 14 1.65 0.61 13.12
CA THR A 14 2.86 0.97 13.88
C THR A 14 3.16 -0.05 14.98
N GLY A 15 2.13 -0.56 15.66
CA GLY A 15 2.26 -1.55 16.72
C GLY A 15 2.69 -2.94 16.24
N THR A 16 2.31 -3.33 15.01
CA THR A 16 2.47 -4.70 14.54
C THR A 16 3.65 -4.89 13.59
N PHE A 17 3.76 -4.16 12.48
CA PHE A 17 4.74 -4.51 11.45
C PHE A 17 5.68 -3.38 11.01
N MET A 18 5.29 -2.10 11.12
CA MET A 18 6.15 -1.00 10.68
C MET A 18 7.41 -0.89 11.53
N TRP A 19 8.56 -0.78 10.86
CA TRP A 19 9.86 -0.57 11.50
C TRP A 19 10.07 0.90 11.86
N SER A 20 9.77 1.80 10.95
CA SER A 20 9.86 3.24 11.16
C SER A 20 8.54 3.80 11.70
N TYR A 21 8.53 4.25 12.95
CA TYR A 21 7.38 4.93 13.55
C TYR A 21 6.91 6.13 12.72
N LYS A 22 7.85 6.96 12.25
CA LYS A 22 7.51 8.12 11.40
C LYS A 22 6.79 7.75 10.11
N LYS A 23 7.18 6.64 9.47
CA LYS A 23 6.48 6.14 8.28
C LYS A 23 5.10 5.60 8.65
N GLY A 24 4.98 4.91 9.78
CA GLY A 24 3.71 4.44 10.31
C GLY A 24 2.74 5.58 10.55
N ASP A 25 3.16 6.64 11.22
CA ASP A 25 2.35 7.83 11.46
C ASP A 25 1.92 8.51 10.14
N ASN A 26 2.81 8.58 9.16
CA ASN A 26 2.48 9.11 7.84
C ASN A 26 1.43 8.25 7.11
N ILE A 27 1.47 6.92 7.25
CA ILE A 27 0.46 6.03 6.67
C ILE A 27 -0.89 6.27 7.34
N ILE A 28 -0.93 6.37 8.67
CA ILE A 28 -2.15 6.64 9.44
C ILE A 28 -2.75 7.98 9.01
N TYR A 29 -1.95 9.05 8.97
CA TYR A 29 -2.39 10.35 8.48
C TYR A 29 -2.98 10.28 7.06
N ASN A 30 -2.32 9.58 6.14
CA ASN A 30 -2.83 9.43 4.78
C ASN A 30 -4.13 8.60 4.72
N LEU A 31 -4.32 7.63 5.59
CA LEU A 31 -5.59 6.91 5.71
C LEU A 31 -6.71 7.79 6.28
N GLU A 32 -6.40 8.74 7.18
CA GLU A 32 -7.34 9.77 7.62
C GLU A 32 -7.79 10.66 6.47
N VAL A 33 -6.83 11.13 5.66
CA VAL A 33 -7.15 11.91 4.44
C VAL A 33 -8.00 11.10 3.47
N VAL A 34 -7.68 9.82 3.26
CA VAL A 34 -8.50 8.91 2.43
C VAL A 34 -9.92 8.79 3.00
N TRP A 35 -10.08 8.73 4.32
CA TRP A 35 -11.39 8.70 4.97
C TRP A 35 -12.23 9.93 4.62
N GLU A 36 -11.66 11.12 4.77
CA GLU A 36 -12.32 12.38 4.42
C GLU A 36 -12.69 12.45 2.93
N LEU A 37 -11.79 11.93 2.05
CA LEU A 37 -12.07 11.85 0.62
C LEU A 37 -13.25 10.90 0.30
N TYR A 38 -13.40 9.78 1.02
CA TYR A 38 -14.57 8.90 0.87
C TYR A 38 -15.86 9.56 1.35
N GLU A 39 -15.83 10.29 2.47
CA GLU A 39 -16.99 11.05 2.93
C GLU A 39 -17.37 12.14 1.92
N ALA A 40 -16.41 12.85 1.37
CA ALA A 40 -16.64 13.86 0.34
C ALA A 40 -17.16 13.22 -0.96
N LYS A 41 -16.60 12.07 -1.37
CA LYS A 41 -17.06 11.28 -2.51
C LYS A 41 -18.53 10.85 -2.35
N ALA A 42 -18.92 10.40 -1.16
CA ALA A 42 -20.30 9.97 -0.90
C ALA A 42 -21.32 11.10 -1.08
N ARG A 43 -20.95 12.32 -0.68
CA ARG A 43 -21.80 13.52 -0.78
C ARG A 43 -21.76 14.20 -2.16
N SER A 44 -20.84 13.83 -3.04
CA SER A 44 -20.63 14.50 -4.33
C SER A 44 -21.53 13.97 -5.42
N VAL A 45 -22.02 14.85 -6.29
CA VAL A 45 -22.70 14.49 -7.54
C VAL A 45 -21.72 13.81 -8.50
N ASP A 46 -20.50 14.36 -8.64
CA ASP A 46 -19.44 13.76 -9.45
C ASP A 46 -18.48 12.97 -8.53
N LYS A 47 -18.81 11.71 -8.31
CA LYS A 47 -18.04 10.80 -7.45
C LYS A 47 -16.68 10.42 -8.04
N ARG A 48 -16.56 10.37 -9.37
CA ARG A 48 -15.35 9.89 -10.05
C ARG A 48 -14.14 10.79 -9.84
N LYS A 49 -14.32 12.09 -9.65
CA LYS A 49 -13.21 13.02 -9.41
C LYS A 49 -12.36 12.68 -8.18
N TYR A 50 -12.94 11.93 -7.22
CA TYR A 50 -12.23 11.49 -6.02
C TYR A 50 -11.38 10.23 -6.24
N ASN A 51 -11.60 9.49 -7.35
CA ASN A 51 -10.86 8.27 -7.61
C ASN A 51 -9.35 8.52 -7.76
N LYS A 52 -8.98 9.61 -8.45
CA LYS A 52 -7.57 9.95 -8.65
C LYS A 52 -6.85 10.19 -7.32
N PRO A 53 -7.23 11.16 -6.48
CA PRO A 53 -6.52 11.42 -5.23
C PRO A 53 -6.52 10.21 -4.31
N ILE A 54 -7.62 9.47 -4.18
CA ILE A 54 -7.67 8.27 -3.34
C ILE A 54 -6.69 7.20 -3.88
N THR A 55 -6.75 6.88 -5.17
CA THR A 55 -5.85 5.87 -5.77
C THR A 55 -4.38 6.24 -5.58
N VAL A 56 -4.02 7.51 -5.81
CA VAL A 56 -2.64 7.99 -5.65
C VAL A 56 -2.15 7.81 -4.22
N ILE A 57 -2.96 8.16 -3.23
CA ILE A 57 -2.62 8.01 -1.81
C ILE A 57 -2.48 6.53 -1.45
N LEU A 58 -3.43 5.67 -1.87
CA LEU A 58 -3.38 4.24 -1.59
C LEU A 58 -2.12 3.58 -2.16
N VAL A 59 -1.74 3.91 -3.39
CA VAL A 59 -0.51 3.39 -4.01
C VAL A 59 0.74 3.92 -3.30
N SER A 60 0.73 5.15 -2.81
CA SER A 60 1.83 5.72 -2.02
C SER A 60 1.96 5.05 -0.65
N ILE A 61 0.86 4.63 -0.03
CA ILE A 61 0.86 3.82 1.19
C ILE A 61 1.53 2.46 0.94
N ILE A 62 1.16 1.77 -0.16
CA ILE A 62 1.81 0.50 -0.55
C ILE A 62 3.31 0.69 -0.72
N GLU A 63 3.75 1.73 -1.43
CA GLU A 63 5.17 2.02 -1.62
C GLU A 63 5.88 2.25 -0.29
N CYS A 64 5.28 3.01 0.61
CA CYS A 64 5.83 3.29 1.93
C CYS A 64 6.01 2.02 2.77
N ILE A 65 5.03 1.11 2.74
CA ILE A 65 5.09 -0.17 3.45
C ILE A 65 6.21 -1.06 2.88
N LEU A 66 6.30 -1.18 1.56
CA LEU A 66 7.32 -2.00 0.90
C LEU A 66 8.73 -1.45 1.08
N ASP A 67 8.87 -0.13 1.07
CA ASP A 67 10.15 0.53 1.36
C ASP A 67 10.56 0.29 2.82
N ASP A 68 9.65 0.43 3.79
CA ASP A 68 9.95 0.15 5.19
C ASP A 68 10.33 -1.31 5.42
N PHE A 69 9.57 -2.24 4.84
CA PHE A 69 9.85 -3.67 4.88
C PHE A 69 11.23 -4.01 4.30
N THR A 70 11.57 -3.46 3.13
CA THR A 70 12.86 -3.66 2.49
C THR A 70 14.01 -3.11 3.34
N ASN A 71 13.83 -1.92 3.93
CA ASN A 71 14.82 -1.32 4.82
C ASN A 71 14.99 -2.13 6.12
N ARG A 72 13.92 -2.72 6.64
CA ARG A 72 13.99 -3.66 7.77
C ARG A 72 14.88 -4.85 7.44
N ILE A 73 14.68 -5.50 6.29
CA ILE A 73 15.51 -6.65 5.87
C ILE A 73 16.98 -6.25 5.69
N ARG A 74 17.24 -5.06 5.17
CA ARG A 74 18.60 -4.57 4.93
C ARG A 74 19.32 -4.14 6.20
N GLY A 75 18.61 -3.56 7.17
CA GLY A 75 19.17 -3.02 8.40
C GLY A 75 19.46 -4.05 9.49
N HIS A 76 18.78 -5.21 9.45
CA HIS A 76 18.97 -6.27 10.46
C HIS A 76 20.10 -7.21 10.09
N VAL A 77 21.24 -7.08 10.79
CA VAL A 77 22.43 -7.90 10.54
C VAL A 77 22.28 -9.28 11.19
N ASN A 78 21.55 -9.40 12.30
CA ASN A 78 21.54 -10.60 13.15
C ASN A 78 20.16 -11.26 13.32
N ASP A 79 19.06 -10.62 12.91
CA ASP A 79 17.73 -11.15 13.12
C ASP A 79 17.20 -11.80 11.83
N THR A 80 16.69 -13.00 11.97
CA THR A 80 15.89 -13.64 10.94
C THR A 80 14.59 -12.87 10.78
N VAL A 81 14.30 -12.38 9.58
CA VAL A 81 12.97 -11.91 9.26
C VAL A 81 12.09 -13.15 9.12
N PRO A 82 11.00 -13.27 9.90
CA PRO A 82 10.12 -14.43 9.79
C PRO A 82 9.71 -14.69 8.34
N ASN A 83 9.63 -15.96 7.95
CA ASN A 83 9.12 -16.38 6.63
C ASN A 83 9.92 -15.90 5.41
N ILE A 84 11.15 -15.43 5.57
CA ILE A 84 12.06 -15.12 4.47
C ILE A 84 13.29 -16.00 4.55
N SER A 85 13.68 -16.61 3.41
CA SER A 85 14.87 -17.42 3.34
C SER A 85 16.15 -16.57 3.44
N GLN A 86 17.24 -17.19 3.91
CA GLN A 86 18.55 -16.52 3.97
C GLN A 86 19.03 -16.05 2.59
N SER A 87 18.75 -16.79 1.53
CA SER A 87 19.09 -16.42 0.15
C SER A 87 18.34 -15.14 -0.30
N ASP A 88 17.07 -15.01 0.12
CA ASP A 88 16.27 -13.84 -0.21
C ASP A 88 16.72 -12.60 0.57
N ILE A 89 17.11 -12.79 1.84
CA ILE A 89 17.71 -11.73 2.65
C ILE A 89 18.97 -11.20 1.96
N VAL A 90 19.85 -12.09 1.48
CA VAL A 90 21.06 -11.71 0.75
C VAL A 90 20.69 -10.95 -0.53
N MET A 91 19.68 -11.39 -1.27
CA MET A 91 19.21 -10.71 -2.47
C MET A 91 18.75 -9.27 -2.16
N PHE A 92 17.98 -9.06 -1.08
CA PHE A 92 17.55 -7.72 -0.67
C PHE A 92 18.71 -6.82 -0.24
N ARG A 93 19.74 -7.39 0.36
CA ARG A 93 20.92 -6.64 0.83
C ARG A 93 21.86 -6.22 -0.30
N THR A 94 21.97 -7.02 -1.34
CA THR A 94 22.89 -6.78 -2.47
C THR A 94 22.35 -5.80 -3.50
N LYS A 95 21.03 -5.60 -3.57
CA LYS A 95 20.39 -4.68 -4.51
C LYS A 95 19.87 -3.43 -3.81
N LYS A 96 20.00 -2.29 -4.49
CA LYS A 96 19.32 -1.06 -4.06
C LYS A 96 17.90 -1.07 -4.58
N TYR A 97 16.96 -0.90 -3.67
CA TYR A 97 15.54 -0.73 -3.98
C TYR A 97 15.14 0.68 -3.54
N ASP A 98 14.75 1.54 -4.48
CA ASP A 98 14.34 2.92 -4.23
C ASP A 98 13.13 3.36 -5.07
N LYS A 99 12.50 2.41 -5.77
CA LYS A 99 11.34 2.66 -6.63
C LYS A 99 10.30 1.57 -6.47
N LEU A 100 9.02 1.97 -6.51
CA LEU A 100 7.89 1.03 -6.41
C LEU A 100 7.97 -0.11 -7.43
N GLU A 101 8.46 0.15 -8.64
CA GLU A 101 8.68 -0.88 -9.67
C GLU A 101 9.59 -2.02 -9.17
N GLN A 102 10.68 -1.66 -8.50
CA GLN A 102 11.65 -2.62 -7.98
C GLN A 102 11.05 -3.42 -6.80
N TYR A 103 10.28 -2.76 -5.93
CA TYR A 103 9.56 -3.43 -4.84
C TYR A 103 8.54 -4.44 -5.38
N ILE A 104 7.76 -4.07 -6.40
CA ILE A 104 6.79 -4.97 -7.04
C ILE A 104 7.52 -6.16 -7.68
N ALA A 105 8.60 -5.92 -8.41
CA ALA A 105 9.38 -6.99 -9.05
C ALA A 105 9.99 -7.97 -8.04
N ALA A 106 10.52 -7.46 -6.92
CA ALA A 106 11.04 -8.28 -5.84
C ALA A 106 9.93 -9.08 -5.16
N SER A 107 8.80 -8.45 -4.85
CA SER A 107 7.63 -9.11 -4.26
C SER A 107 7.07 -10.21 -5.15
N LYS A 108 7.00 -9.99 -6.48
CA LYS A 108 6.58 -11.00 -7.46
C LYS A 108 7.55 -12.18 -7.50
N LYS A 109 8.85 -11.92 -7.51
CA LYS A 109 9.88 -12.96 -7.54
C LYS A 109 9.83 -13.88 -6.32
N LEU A 110 9.52 -13.33 -5.16
CA LEU A 110 9.44 -14.07 -3.88
C LEU A 110 8.04 -14.61 -3.59
N ASP A 111 7.08 -14.32 -4.45
CA ASP A 111 5.64 -14.53 -4.17
C ASP A 111 5.26 -14.04 -2.76
N LEU A 112 5.74 -12.84 -2.40
CA LEU A 112 5.65 -12.28 -1.05
C LEU A 112 4.22 -12.25 -0.50
N PHE A 113 3.25 -12.09 -1.39
CA PHE A 113 1.84 -11.95 -1.03
C PHE A 113 1.03 -13.24 -1.21
N ASN A 114 1.66 -14.32 -1.69
CA ASN A 114 0.98 -15.57 -2.06
C ASN A 114 -0.25 -15.29 -2.96
N GLN A 115 -0.02 -14.56 -4.05
CA GLN A 115 -1.05 -14.10 -4.97
C GLN A 115 -0.72 -14.49 -6.42
N PRO A 116 -1.74 -14.68 -7.26
CA PRO A 116 -1.53 -14.97 -8.68
C PRO A 116 -0.76 -13.83 -9.38
N ALA A 117 -0.07 -14.16 -10.47
CA ALA A 117 0.73 -13.20 -11.24
C ALA A 117 -0.07 -11.94 -11.64
N SER A 118 -1.37 -12.08 -11.92
CA SER A 118 -2.28 -10.99 -12.25
C SER A 118 -2.42 -9.93 -11.16
N PHE A 119 -2.19 -10.29 -9.88
CA PHE A 119 -2.16 -9.35 -8.77
C PHE A 119 -0.96 -8.40 -8.91
N TYR A 120 0.23 -8.95 -9.13
CA TYR A 120 1.46 -8.17 -9.31
C TYR A 120 1.41 -7.30 -10.57
N ASP A 121 0.78 -7.80 -11.64
CA ASP A 121 0.55 -7.04 -12.88
C ASP A 121 -0.42 -5.87 -12.60
N SER A 122 -1.43 -6.07 -11.75
CA SER A 122 -2.33 -5.01 -11.28
C SER A 122 -1.60 -3.95 -10.45
N MET A 123 -0.66 -4.35 -9.59
CA MET A 123 0.19 -3.40 -8.86
C MET A 123 1.04 -2.54 -9.80
N ASP A 124 1.56 -3.11 -10.91
CA ASP A 124 2.31 -2.34 -11.91
C ASP A 124 1.41 -1.35 -12.66
N VAL A 125 0.17 -1.73 -12.98
CA VAL A 125 -0.84 -0.80 -13.53
C VAL A 125 -1.10 0.36 -12.57
N LEU A 126 -1.27 0.08 -11.27
CA LEU A 126 -1.46 1.09 -10.23
C LEU A 126 -0.26 2.03 -10.12
N ARG A 127 0.97 1.49 -10.14
CA ARG A 127 2.21 2.28 -10.16
C ARG A 127 2.25 3.25 -11.34
N LYS A 128 1.93 2.76 -12.54
CA LYS A 128 1.89 3.57 -13.76
C LYS A 128 0.84 4.67 -13.65
N ALA A 129 -0.33 4.37 -13.12
CA ALA A 129 -1.39 5.35 -12.90
C ALA A 129 -0.95 6.43 -11.88
N ARG A 130 -0.33 6.04 -10.76
CA ARG A 130 0.17 6.98 -9.75
C ARG A 130 1.22 7.94 -10.34
N ASN A 131 2.09 7.45 -11.21
CA ASN A 131 3.12 8.30 -11.82
C ASN A 131 2.54 9.37 -12.79
N ARG A 132 1.24 9.30 -13.12
CA ARG A 132 0.53 10.33 -13.91
C ARG A 132 0.11 11.56 -13.09
N ILE A 133 0.52 11.68 -11.83
CA ILE A 133 0.27 12.90 -11.02
C ILE A 133 0.89 14.16 -11.63
N HIS A 134 1.92 14.01 -12.45
CA HIS A 134 2.57 15.13 -13.12
C HIS A 134 1.75 15.56 -14.36
N VAL A 135 0.98 16.64 -14.21
CA VAL A 135 0.11 17.20 -15.27
C VAL A 135 0.88 17.52 -16.57
N GLN A 136 2.20 17.79 -16.46
CA GLN A 136 3.08 18.10 -17.58
C GLN A 136 3.69 16.86 -18.26
N ASN A 137 3.17 15.67 -18.03
CA ASN A 137 3.75 14.47 -18.65
C ASN A 137 3.41 14.39 -20.15
N SER A 138 4.12 15.18 -20.94
CA SER A 138 4.00 15.26 -22.41
C SER A 138 4.57 14.04 -23.16
N LYS A 139 5.20 13.10 -22.45
CA LYS A 139 5.89 11.95 -23.08
C LYS A 139 4.95 10.94 -23.76
N ASN A 140 3.64 11.01 -23.52
CA ASN A 140 2.63 10.16 -24.15
C ASN A 140 1.40 10.97 -24.54
N GLN A 141 1.50 11.73 -25.63
CA GLN A 141 0.38 12.50 -26.18
C GLN A 141 -0.85 11.63 -26.57
N LEU A 142 -0.66 10.32 -26.74
CA LEU A 142 -1.71 9.34 -27.06
C LEU A 142 -2.26 8.63 -25.80
N ALA A 143 -1.81 9.01 -24.59
CA ALA A 143 -2.33 8.39 -23.37
C ALA A 143 -3.76 8.87 -23.11
N ALA A 144 -4.61 7.93 -22.66
CA ALA A 144 -5.99 8.25 -22.26
C ALA A 144 -6.02 9.37 -21.21
N ASP A 145 -7.04 10.24 -21.29
CA ASP A 145 -7.28 11.29 -20.30
C ASP A 145 -7.35 10.72 -18.90
N GLU A 146 -6.96 11.52 -17.92
CA GLU A 146 -6.95 11.09 -16.51
C GLU A 146 -8.31 10.61 -16.03
N PHE A 147 -9.39 11.23 -16.48
CA PHE A 147 -10.75 10.81 -16.18
C PHE A 147 -11.03 9.36 -16.65
N ASN A 148 -10.45 8.95 -17.78
CA ASN A 148 -10.60 7.60 -18.31
C ASN A 148 -9.66 6.58 -17.65
N VAL A 149 -8.59 7.03 -17.02
CA VAL A 149 -7.64 6.19 -16.28
C VAL A 149 -8.13 5.88 -14.87
N PHE A 150 -8.56 6.92 -14.13
CA PHE A 150 -8.95 6.77 -12.72
C PHE A 150 -10.41 6.33 -12.57
N THR A 151 -10.69 5.14 -13.05
CA THR A 151 -12.02 4.49 -12.97
C THR A 151 -12.31 3.93 -11.58
N ASP A 152 -13.58 3.60 -11.29
CA ASP A 152 -13.94 2.86 -10.08
C ASP A 152 -13.29 1.48 -10.03
N ALA A 153 -13.09 0.83 -11.20
CA ALA A 153 -12.38 -0.45 -11.28
C ALA A 153 -10.89 -0.32 -10.90
N LEU A 154 -10.23 0.78 -11.27
CA LEU A 154 -8.84 1.03 -10.86
C LEU A 154 -8.77 1.32 -9.35
N LEU A 155 -9.71 2.09 -8.82
CA LEU A 155 -9.81 2.35 -7.38
C LEU A 155 -10.01 1.05 -6.60
N ALA A 156 -10.91 0.16 -7.05
CA ALA A 156 -11.14 -1.14 -6.42
C ALA A 156 -9.86 -2.01 -6.39
N LYS A 157 -9.06 -1.98 -7.48
CA LYS A 157 -7.74 -2.65 -7.49
C LYS A 157 -6.78 -2.05 -6.46
N ALA A 158 -6.78 -0.73 -6.28
CA ALA A 158 -5.92 -0.09 -5.27
C ALA A 158 -6.36 -0.47 -3.85
N GLN A 159 -7.66 -0.51 -3.57
CA GLN A 159 -8.21 -0.98 -2.30
C GLN A 159 -7.79 -2.42 -2.00
N GLN A 160 -8.01 -3.32 -2.96
CA GLN A 160 -7.60 -4.73 -2.85
C GLN A 160 -6.09 -4.86 -2.61
N ALA A 161 -5.27 -4.11 -3.34
CA ALA A 161 -3.82 -4.16 -3.17
C ALA A 161 -3.38 -3.72 -1.77
N VAL A 162 -3.96 -2.64 -1.22
CA VAL A 162 -3.70 -2.21 0.17
C VAL A 162 -4.12 -3.29 1.16
N GLU A 163 -5.29 -3.89 0.99
CA GLU A 163 -5.80 -4.96 1.88
C GLU A 163 -4.87 -6.17 1.90
N VAL A 164 -4.44 -6.64 0.73
CA VAL A 164 -3.51 -7.78 0.62
C VAL A 164 -2.16 -7.45 1.25
N VAL A 165 -1.60 -6.27 0.95
CA VAL A 165 -0.31 -5.85 1.51
C VAL A 165 -0.38 -5.75 3.04
N LEU A 166 -1.40 -5.06 3.58
CA LEU A 166 -1.57 -4.94 5.04
C LEU A 166 -1.76 -6.31 5.70
N ALA A 167 -2.65 -7.17 5.15
CA ALA A 167 -2.89 -8.49 5.69
C ALA A 167 -1.61 -9.33 5.72
N THR A 168 -0.83 -9.32 4.64
CA THR A 168 0.44 -10.04 4.56
C THR A 168 1.44 -9.52 5.59
N MET A 169 1.61 -8.20 5.72
CA MET A 169 2.55 -7.63 6.69
C MET A 169 2.17 -7.94 8.13
N ILE A 170 0.89 -7.88 8.46
CA ILE A 170 0.37 -8.17 9.81
C ILE A 170 0.57 -9.65 10.16
N VAL A 171 0.26 -10.57 9.24
CA VAL A 171 0.26 -12.01 9.52
C VAL A 171 1.63 -12.64 9.36
N MET A 172 2.31 -12.31 8.27
CA MET A 172 3.55 -13.00 7.89
C MET A 172 4.81 -12.33 8.44
N PHE A 173 4.76 -11.00 8.66
CA PHE A 173 5.96 -10.22 8.99
C PHE A 173 5.78 -9.33 10.24
N PRO A 174 5.12 -9.80 11.30
CA PRO A 174 4.99 -8.99 12.53
C PRO A 174 6.37 -8.70 13.13
N ARG A 175 6.48 -7.56 13.79
CA ARG A 175 7.74 -7.13 14.39
C ARG A 175 8.06 -7.80 15.72
N ASN A 176 7.05 -8.03 16.54
CA ASN A 176 7.19 -8.48 17.93
C ASN A 176 6.34 -9.71 18.26
N GLY A 177 6.07 -10.57 17.26
CA GLY A 177 5.17 -11.71 17.46
C GLY A 177 3.71 -11.35 17.79
N ARG A 178 3.36 -10.06 17.77
CA ARG A 178 1.99 -9.61 17.96
C ARG A 178 1.19 -9.90 16.71
N THR A 179 0.12 -10.66 16.88
CA THR A 179 -0.83 -10.93 15.80
C THR A 179 -2.14 -10.21 16.11
N ILE A 180 -2.64 -9.50 15.13
CA ILE A 180 -4.02 -8.98 15.12
C ILE A 180 -4.74 -9.57 13.92
N ALA A 181 -6.07 -9.64 14.00
CA ALA A 181 -6.86 -10.11 12.88
C ALA A 181 -6.80 -9.06 11.74
N PRO A 182 -6.35 -9.39 10.52
CA PRO A 182 -6.26 -8.40 9.43
C PRO A 182 -7.61 -7.76 9.09
N ASN A 183 -8.70 -8.49 9.32
CA ASN A 183 -10.06 -8.01 9.07
C ASN A 183 -10.52 -6.97 10.10
N SER A 184 -9.84 -6.83 11.25
CA SER A 184 -10.13 -5.81 12.24
C SER A 184 -9.57 -4.44 11.89
N VAL A 185 -8.75 -4.32 10.85
CA VAL A 185 -8.19 -3.03 10.40
C VAL A 185 -9.31 -2.18 9.83
N PRO A 186 -9.61 -1.01 10.42
CA PRO A 186 -10.69 -0.15 9.96
C PRO A 186 -10.25 0.60 8.71
N LEU A 187 -10.63 0.10 7.55
CA LEU A 187 -10.33 0.75 6.26
C LEU A 187 -11.54 1.56 5.78
N PRO A 188 -11.32 2.78 5.25
CA PRO A 188 -12.39 3.71 4.89
C PRO A 188 -13.48 3.10 4.00
N TRP A 189 -13.09 2.31 3.02
CA TRP A 189 -14.02 1.69 2.05
C TRP A 189 -14.78 0.47 2.58
N ARG A 190 -14.36 -0.11 3.70
CA ARG A 190 -15.10 -1.22 4.35
C ARG A 190 -16.28 -0.71 5.18
N ILE A 191 -16.18 0.50 5.71
CA ILE A 191 -17.17 1.10 6.61
C ILE A 191 -18.21 1.89 5.83
N SER A 192 -17.83 2.46 4.68
CA SER A 192 -18.76 3.22 3.82
C SER A 192 -19.74 2.34 3.05
N ALA A 193 -19.63 1.00 3.16
CA ALA A 193 -20.50 0.03 2.50
C ALA A 193 -21.66 -0.46 3.40
N SER A 194 -21.71 -0.01 4.66
CA SER A 194 -22.80 -0.25 5.63
C SER A 194 -23.66 0.98 5.76
#